data_790f67223de09a1262eb8f03fbbd2088
#
_entry.id   790f67223de09a1262eb8f03fbbd2088
#
_cell.length_a   1.000
_cell.length_b   1.000
_cell.length_c   1.000
_cell.angle_alpha   90.00
_cell.angle_beta   90.00
_cell.angle_gamma   90.00
#
_symmetry.space_group_name_H-M   'P 1'
#
loop_
_entity.id
_entity.type
_entity.pdbx_description
1 polymer ?
#
loop_
_entity_poly.entity_id
_entity_poly.type
_entity_poly.pdbx_seq_one_letter_code
_entity_poly.pdbx_strand_id
1 'polypeptide(L)'
;RRRTPEQRLAFAMLVENRAYDKQVEVRWRGETGDWQTTSAVYVAPAGDGRELWQATATVKLSEQQSLPGNVRFALRSIQNGREDWANNHGRNFTIEADAGLLLGAGHPVIQVNHAPQLGAEQRIVPVTIAVSGAAQHVAVEWSTDGWKSKHRTTATFTRRHWDQSELSNARNPNQYGVGVWTARLRIGEAYRVEYAIVAQVD
;
A
#
# COMPACT_ATOMS: atom_id res chain seq x y z
N ARG A 1 -13.47 11.22 -26.55
CA ARG A 1 -13.98 11.66 -25.24
C ARG A 1 -12.81 11.77 -24.30
N ARG A 2 -12.52 12.96 -23.81
CA ARG A 2 -11.53 13.15 -22.73
C ARG A 2 -12.06 12.42 -21.48
N ARG A 3 -11.26 11.49 -20.93
CA ARG A 3 -11.56 10.85 -19.64
C ARG A 3 -11.39 11.90 -18.53
N THR A 4 -12.37 11.99 -17.65
CA THR A 4 -12.21 12.79 -16.42
C THR A 4 -11.15 12.14 -15.56
N PRO A 5 -10.13 12.87 -15.10
CA PRO A 5 -9.12 12.33 -14.21
C PRO A 5 -9.77 11.79 -12.93
N GLU A 6 -9.29 10.63 -12.49
CA GLU A 6 -9.75 10.00 -11.26
C GLU A 6 -8.57 9.42 -10.46
N GLN A 7 -8.72 9.38 -9.16
CA GLN A 7 -7.81 8.67 -8.26
C GLN A 7 -8.58 7.58 -7.54
N ARG A 8 -8.08 6.35 -7.64
CA ARG A 8 -8.65 5.19 -6.96
C ARG A 8 -7.77 4.84 -5.77
N LEU A 9 -8.40 4.74 -4.61
CA LEU A 9 -7.78 4.29 -3.37
C LEU A 9 -8.27 2.87 -3.09
N ALA A 10 -7.35 1.97 -2.80
CA ALA A 10 -7.66 0.60 -2.40
C ALA A 10 -6.90 0.28 -1.11
N PHE A 11 -7.62 -0.22 -0.12
CA PHE A 11 -7.09 -0.59 1.17
C PHE A 11 -7.39 -2.07 1.44
N ALA A 12 -6.40 -2.81 1.88
CA ALA A 12 -6.55 -4.18 2.34
C ALA A 12 -6.10 -4.26 3.80
N MET A 13 -6.88 -4.94 4.63
CA MET A 13 -6.63 -5.02 6.05
C MET A 13 -6.94 -6.39 6.61
N LEU A 14 -6.14 -6.83 7.57
CA LEU A 14 -6.39 -8.02 8.34
C LEU A 14 -7.10 -7.62 9.64
N VAL A 15 -8.22 -8.26 9.90
CA VAL A 15 -9.05 -8.01 11.07
C VAL A 15 -9.16 -9.29 11.88
N GLU A 16 -8.93 -9.21 13.20
CA GLU A 16 -9.19 -10.34 14.09
C GLU A 16 -10.68 -10.67 14.11
N ASN A 17 -11.01 -11.94 13.96
CA ASN A 17 -12.40 -12.42 13.98
C ASN A 17 -12.85 -12.70 15.42
N ARG A 18 -13.32 -11.65 16.10
CA ARG A 18 -13.83 -11.72 17.49
C ARG A 18 -15.34 -11.76 17.58
N ALA A 19 -16.05 -11.42 16.50
CA ALA A 19 -17.50 -11.39 16.43
C ALA A 19 -17.99 -11.61 15.02
N TYR A 20 -19.21 -12.11 14.86
CA TYR A 20 -19.85 -12.21 13.55
C TYR A 20 -20.18 -10.84 12.98
N ASP A 21 -20.88 -10.01 13.78
CA ASP A 21 -21.17 -8.64 13.39
C ASP A 21 -19.98 -7.73 13.67
N LYS A 22 -19.47 -7.14 12.63
CA LYS A 22 -18.38 -6.19 12.73
C LYS A 22 -18.51 -5.08 11.69
N GLN A 23 -18.16 -3.89 12.10
CA GLN A 23 -18.00 -2.74 11.23
C GLN A 23 -16.51 -2.51 11.02
N VAL A 24 -16.07 -2.59 9.77
CA VAL A 24 -14.68 -2.34 9.41
C VAL A 24 -14.65 -1.20 8.42
N GLU A 25 -13.80 -0.21 8.68
CA GLU A 25 -13.76 0.99 7.87
C GLU A 25 -12.38 1.61 7.83
N VAL A 26 -12.14 2.41 6.81
CA VAL A 26 -10.95 3.24 6.65
C VAL A 26 -11.34 4.69 6.81
N ARG A 27 -10.70 5.39 7.74
CA ARG A 27 -10.77 6.84 7.86
C ARG A 27 -9.58 7.41 7.08
N TRP A 28 -9.84 8.26 6.12
CA TRP A 28 -8.80 8.81 5.26
C TRP A 28 -9.08 10.26 4.88
N ARG A 29 -8.02 10.97 4.53
CA ARG A 29 -8.08 12.30 3.92
C ARG A 29 -6.97 12.48 2.88
N GLY A 30 -7.23 13.28 1.86
CA GLY A 30 -6.22 13.75 0.91
C GLY A 30 -5.36 14.87 1.48
N GLU A 31 -4.59 15.50 0.61
CA GLU A 31 -3.76 16.66 0.95
C GLU A 31 -4.60 17.86 1.38
N THR A 32 -5.74 18.00 0.72
CA THR A 32 -6.74 19.04 1.03
C THR A 32 -8.08 18.34 1.32
N GLY A 33 -8.85 18.90 2.24
CA GLY A 33 -10.18 18.40 2.57
C GLY A 33 -10.26 17.69 3.90
N ASP A 34 -11.49 17.30 4.22
CA ASP A 34 -11.86 16.68 5.49
C ASP A 34 -11.61 15.17 5.51
N TRP A 35 -11.63 14.62 6.72
CA TRP A 35 -11.60 13.19 6.93
C TRP A 35 -12.87 12.53 6.40
N GLN A 36 -12.69 11.53 5.56
CA GLN A 36 -13.74 10.72 4.99
C GLN A 36 -13.69 9.31 5.58
N THR A 37 -14.81 8.61 5.49
CA THR A 37 -14.92 7.21 5.91
C THR A 37 -15.36 6.37 4.73
N THR A 38 -14.67 5.26 4.53
CA THR A 38 -15.03 4.25 3.54
C THR A 38 -15.19 2.91 4.24
N SER A 39 -16.38 2.34 4.14
CA SER A 39 -16.64 1.00 4.69
C SER A 39 -15.88 -0.05 3.92
N ALA A 40 -15.35 -1.03 4.65
CA ALA A 40 -14.72 -2.20 4.07
C ALA A 40 -15.73 -3.33 3.92
N VAL A 41 -15.45 -4.21 2.98
CA VAL A 41 -16.20 -5.44 2.76
C VAL A 41 -15.31 -6.64 3.08
N TYR A 42 -15.92 -7.69 3.62
CA TYR A 42 -15.27 -8.96 3.85
C TYR A 42 -14.86 -9.59 2.52
N VAL A 43 -13.68 -10.17 2.47
CA VAL A 43 -13.15 -10.85 1.29
C VAL A 43 -13.00 -12.34 1.52
N ALA A 44 -12.26 -12.74 2.56
CA ALA A 44 -11.94 -14.14 2.82
C ALA A 44 -11.40 -14.32 4.25
N PRO A 45 -11.43 -15.58 4.77
CA PRO A 45 -10.66 -15.90 5.95
C PRO A 45 -9.16 -15.76 5.64
N ALA A 46 -8.39 -15.34 6.63
CA ALA A 46 -6.95 -15.09 6.48
C ALA A 46 -6.08 -15.98 7.38
N GLY A 47 -6.64 -17.04 7.94
CA GLY A 47 -5.94 -17.93 8.90
C GLY A 47 -5.77 -17.29 10.28
N ASP A 48 -5.35 -18.07 11.27
CA ASP A 48 -5.07 -17.62 12.65
C ASP A 48 -6.18 -16.76 13.28
N GLY A 49 -7.45 -17.08 13.00
CA GLY A 49 -8.58 -16.32 13.52
C GLY A 49 -8.70 -14.92 12.94
N ARG A 50 -8.16 -14.67 11.76
CA ARG A 50 -8.22 -13.37 11.06
C ARG A 50 -9.02 -13.46 9.77
N GLU A 51 -9.43 -12.31 9.31
CA GLU A 51 -10.17 -12.11 8.06
C GLU A 51 -9.53 -11.01 7.23
N LEU A 52 -9.57 -11.18 5.92
CA LEU A 52 -9.19 -10.16 4.96
C LEU A 52 -10.42 -9.30 4.63
N TRP A 53 -10.27 -8.02 4.76
CA TRP A 53 -11.26 -7.00 4.40
C TRP A 53 -10.68 -6.01 3.42
N GLN A 54 -11.50 -5.46 2.55
CA GLN A 54 -11.08 -4.47 1.56
C GLN A 54 -12.03 -3.28 1.53
N ALA A 55 -11.45 -2.10 1.38
CA ALA A 55 -12.18 -0.86 1.12
C ALA A 55 -11.65 -0.21 -0.16
N THR A 56 -12.55 0.38 -0.94
CA THR A 56 -12.17 1.10 -2.17
C THR A 56 -12.92 2.41 -2.22
N ALA A 57 -12.22 3.49 -2.51
CA ALA A 57 -12.80 4.79 -2.81
C ALA A 57 -12.29 5.28 -4.17
N THR A 58 -13.17 5.88 -4.96
CA THR A 58 -12.81 6.51 -6.23
C THR A 58 -13.23 7.96 -6.20
N VAL A 59 -12.28 8.85 -6.38
CA VAL A 59 -12.49 10.30 -6.41
C VAL A 59 -12.25 10.79 -7.83
N LYS A 60 -13.23 11.49 -8.37
CA LYS A 60 -13.14 12.10 -9.71
C LYS A 60 -12.88 13.59 -9.58
N LEU A 61 -12.00 14.10 -10.42
CA LEU A 61 -11.78 15.53 -10.52
C LEU A 61 -13.05 16.24 -10.99
N SER A 62 -13.46 17.29 -10.30
CA SER A 62 -14.56 18.17 -10.69
C SER A 62 -14.24 19.60 -10.27
N GLU A 63 -15.13 20.55 -10.60
CA GLU A 63 -14.99 21.92 -10.13
C GLU A 63 -15.07 22.05 -8.60
N GLN A 64 -15.83 21.13 -7.96
CA GLN A 64 -16.04 21.14 -6.52
C GLN A 64 -15.10 20.19 -5.77
N GLN A 65 -14.39 19.29 -6.47
CA GLN A 65 -13.62 18.23 -5.85
C GLN A 65 -12.26 18.04 -6.52
N SER A 66 -11.20 18.31 -5.77
CA SER A 66 -9.83 18.00 -6.17
C SER A 66 -9.54 16.51 -5.95
N LEU A 67 -8.57 15.98 -6.70
CA LEU A 67 -8.06 14.65 -6.42
C LEU A 67 -7.30 14.65 -5.10
N PRO A 68 -7.40 13.56 -4.31
CA PRO A 68 -6.80 13.46 -2.99
C PRO A 68 -5.29 13.74 -2.95
N GLY A 69 -4.57 13.35 -3.99
CA GLY A 69 -3.11 13.38 -3.95
C GLY A 69 -2.56 12.38 -2.93
N ASN A 70 -1.64 12.81 -2.06
CA ASN A 70 -1.18 12.00 -0.94
C ASN A 70 -2.30 11.80 0.07
N VAL A 71 -2.42 10.58 0.59
CA VAL A 71 -3.51 10.19 1.48
C VAL A 71 -2.95 9.78 2.83
N ARG A 72 -3.54 10.35 3.90
CA ARG A 72 -3.35 9.87 5.26
C ARG A 72 -4.56 9.05 5.66
N PHE A 73 -4.33 7.92 6.34
CA PHE A 73 -5.42 7.05 6.75
C PHE A 73 -5.15 6.32 8.06
N ALA A 74 -6.25 5.88 8.67
CA ALA A 74 -6.27 4.97 9.80
C ALA A 74 -7.35 3.91 9.57
N LEU A 75 -7.17 2.74 10.14
CA LEU A 75 -8.11 1.64 10.06
C LEU A 75 -8.90 1.55 11.36
N ARG A 76 -10.19 1.26 11.27
CA ARG A 76 -11.09 1.12 12.41
C ARG A 76 -11.88 -0.17 12.30
N SER A 77 -11.99 -0.88 13.40
CA SER A 77 -12.86 -2.05 13.54
C SER A 77 -13.72 -1.92 14.80
N ILE A 78 -15.01 -2.15 14.67
CA ILE A 78 -15.93 -2.20 15.80
C ILE A 78 -16.52 -3.60 15.84
N GLN A 79 -16.37 -4.29 16.97
CA GLN A 79 -16.84 -5.64 17.22
C GLN A 79 -17.37 -5.76 18.64
N ASN A 80 -18.60 -6.23 18.83
CA ASN A 80 -19.25 -6.34 20.16
C ASN A 80 -19.17 -5.03 20.95
N GLY A 81 -19.34 -3.88 20.31
CA GLY A 81 -19.25 -2.58 20.93
C GLY A 81 -17.84 -2.09 21.30
N ARG A 82 -16.83 -2.91 21.05
CA ARG A 82 -15.43 -2.53 21.20
C ARG A 82 -14.88 -1.95 19.92
N GLU A 83 -14.23 -0.82 20.05
CA GLU A 83 -13.57 -0.12 18.94
C GLU A 83 -12.05 -0.30 19.04
N ASP A 84 -11.45 -0.77 17.95
CA ASP A 84 -10.02 -0.92 17.80
C ASP A 84 -9.52 -0.08 16.61
N TRP A 85 -8.38 0.58 16.78
CA TRP A 85 -7.75 1.39 15.77
C TRP A 85 -6.35 0.89 15.41
N ALA A 86 -6.04 0.90 14.12
CA ALA A 86 -4.68 0.82 13.63
C ALA A 86 -4.34 2.15 12.94
N ASN A 87 -3.50 2.95 13.59
CA ASN A 87 -3.19 4.32 13.18
C ASN A 87 -1.70 4.64 13.23
N ASN A 88 -0.84 3.64 13.09
CA ASN A 88 0.62 3.82 13.10
C ASN A 88 1.10 4.58 14.35
N HIS A 89 0.66 4.12 15.54
CA HIS A 89 0.99 4.75 16.82
C HIS A 89 0.61 6.24 16.93
N GLY A 90 -0.57 6.60 16.39
CA GLY A 90 -1.08 7.97 16.41
C GLY A 90 -0.61 8.86 15.25
N ARG A 91 0.34 8.40 14.43
CA ARG A 91 0.87 9.18 13.29
C ARG A 91 0.09 9.03 12.01
N ASN A 92 -0.86 8.08 11.98
CA ASN A 92 -1.56 7.58 10.80
C ASN A 92 -0.63 6.93 9.77
N PHE A 93 -1.21 6.19 8.86
CA PHE A 93 -0.52 5.69 7.69
C PHE A 93 -0.57 6.74 6.58
N THR A 94 0.39 6.68 5.67
CA THR A 94 0.43 7.56 4.50
C THR A 94 0.59 6.72 3.24
N ILE A 95 -0.21 7.03 2.23
CA ILE A 95 -0.03 6.57 0.86
C ILE A 95 0.34 7.79 0.03
N GLU A 96 1.49 7.74 -0.61
CA GLU A 96 1.87 8.79 -1.53
C GLU A 96 1.22 8.56 -2.89
N ALA A 97 0.60 9.62 -3.41
CA ALA A 97 0.15 9.62 -4.78
C ALA A 97 1.37 9.58 -5.70
N ASP A 98 1.13 9.22 -6.93
CA ASP A 98 2.09 9.22 -7.99
C ASP A 98 2.55 10.65 -8.38
N ALA A 99 2.83 11.46 -7.38
CA ALA A 99 3.06 12.90 -7.47
C ALA A 99 4.52 13.32 -7.35
N GLY A 100 5.43 12.36 -7.43
CA GLY A 100 6.85 12.61 -7.18
C GLY A 100 7.23 12.17 -5.77
N LEU A 101 7.86 11.02 -5.68
CA LEU A 101 8.37 10.49 -4.42
C LEU A 101 9.62 11.28 -4.02
N LEU A 102 9.50 11.97 -2.90
CA LEU A 102 10.64 12.55 -2.21
C LEU A 102 11.19 11.51 -1.24
N LEU A 103 12.32 10.93 -1.58
CA LEU A 103 13.10 10.18 -0.61
C LEU A 103 13.74 11.21 0.33
N GLY A 104 13.37 11.17 1.60
CA GLY A 104 13.97 12.05 2.61
C GLY A 104 15.47 11.78 2.77
N ALA A 105 16.21 12.79 3.20
CA ALA A 105 17.62 12.62 3.54
C ALA A 105 17.79 11.50 4.57
N GLY A 106 18.65 10.53 4.29
CA GLY A 106 18.85 9.37 5.14
C GLY A 106 17.84 8.23 4.94
N HIS A 107 16.88 8.36 4.03
CA HIS A 107 15.92 7.32 3.67
C HIS A 107 15.99 7.01 2.17
N PRO A 108 17.05 6.33 1.71
CA PRO A 108 17.24 6.07 0.27
C PRO A 108 16.25 5.05 -0.30
N VAL A 109 15.46 4.41 0.55
CA VAL A 109 14.52 3.34 0.17
C VAL A 109 13.22 3.52 0.93
N ILE A 110 12.10 3.46 0.22
CA ILE A 110 10.76 3.37 0.82
C ILE A 110 9.91 2.30 0.13
N GLN A 111 9.06 1.67 0.89
CA GLN A 111 7.99 0.85 0.34
C GLN A 111 6.87 1.77 -0.15
N VAL A 112 6.50 1.64 -1.41
CA VAL A 112 5.44 2.45 -2.03
C VAL A 112 4.09 1.77 -1.92
N ASN A 113 4.03 0.49 -2.23
CA ASN A 113 2.79 -0.26 -2.25
C ASN A 113 3.04 -1.76 -2.07
N HIS A 114 2.09 -2.43 -1.47
CA HIS A 114 1.95 -3.88 -1.54
C HIS A 114 0.46 -4.19 -1.76
N ALA A 115 0.16 -4.92 -2.80
CA ALA A 115 -1.21 -5.33 -3.11
C ALA A 115 -1.25 -6.86 -3.23
N PRO A 116 -1.73 -7.58 -2.21
CA PRO A 116 -1.82 -9.04 -2.28
C PRO A 116 -2.71 -9.45 -3.46
N GLN A 117 -2.20 -10.32 -4.30
CA GLN A 117 -2.98 -10.99 -5.34
C GLN A 117 -3.41 -12.34 -4.79
N LEU A 118 -4.68 -12.43 -4.42
CA LEU A 118 -5.27 -13.65 -3.90
C LEU A 118 -5.75 -14.50 -5.09
N GLY A 119 -4.93 -15.41 -5.58
CA GLY A 119 -5.34 -16.45 -6.53
C GLY A 119 -5.77 -17.72 -5.79
N ALA A 120 -6.53 -18.59 -6.46
CA ALA A 120 -7.01 -19.84 -5.87
C ALA A 120 -5.86 -20.79 -5.49
N GLU A 121 -4.74 -20.77 -6.22
CA GLU A 121 -3.65 -21.74 -6.07
C GLU A 121 -2.32 -21.15 -5.61
N GLN A 122 -2.10 -19.88 -5.82
CA GLN A 122 -0.86 -19.20 -5.39
C GLN A 122 -1.13 -17.74 -5.00
N ARG A 123 -0.73 -17.42 -3.78
CA ARG A 123 -0.76 -16.04 -3.33
C ARG A 123 0.56 -15.36 -3.64
N ILE A 124 0.45 -14.25 -4.35
CA ILE A 124 1.61 -13.41 -4.68
C ILE A 124 1.41 -12.05 -4.02
N VAL A 125 2.43 -11.58 -3.33
CA VAL A 125 2.46 -10.22 -2.78
C VAL A 125 3.47 -9.42 -3.59
N PRO A 126 3.03 -8.61 -4.54
CA PRO A 126 3.90 -7.65 -5.21
C PRO A 126 4.22 -6.51 -4.24
N VAL A 127 5.49 -6.26 -4.04
CA VAL A 127 6.01 -5.15 -3.23
C VAL A 127 6.63 -4.13 -4.18
N THR A 128 6.09 -2.94 -4.21
CA THR A 128 6.64 -1.83 -5.00
C THR A 128 7.52 -0.96 -4.11
N ILE A 129 8.72 -0.69 -4.57
CA ILE A 129 9.79 -0.07 -3.81
C ILE A 129 10.31 1.12 -4.60
N ALA A 130 10.39 2.28 -3.96
CA ALA A 130 11.11 3.42 -4.50
C ALA A 130 12.50 3.47 -3.91
N VAL A 131 13.51 3.59 -4.75
CA VAL A 131 14.91 3.62 -4.34
C VAL A 131 15.61 4.76 -5.06
N SER A 132 16.62 5.36 -4.44
CA SER A 132 17.45 6.38 -5.10
C SER A 132 18.00 5.85 -6.42
N GLY A 133 18.18 6.70 -7.41
CA GLY A 133 18.56 6.30 -8.77
C GLY A 133 19.92 5.61 -8.90
N ALA A 134 20.75 5.66 -7.85
CA ALA A 134 22.03 4.98 -7.80
C ALA A 134 21.94 3.50 -7.36
N ALA A 135 20.77 3.01 -7.02
CA ALA A 135 20.62 1.62 -6.57
C ALA A 135 20.93 0.63 -7.69
N GLN A 136 21.85 -0.30 -7.41
CA GLN A 136 22.23 -1.36 -8.33
C GLN A 136 21.51 -2.67 -8.05
N HIS A 137 21.26 -2.95 -6.77
CA HIS A 137 20.60 -4.17 -6.33
C HIS A 137 19.54 -3.87 -5.30
N VAL A 138 18.34 -4.35 -5.58
CA VAL A 138 17.19 -4.27 -4.68
C VAL A 138 16.62 -5.67 -4.50
N ALA A 139 16.38 -6.06 -3.27
CA ALA A 139 15.77 -7.33 -2.93
C ALA A 139 14.82 -7.18 -1.73
N VAL A 140 13.93 -8.14 -1.58
CA VAL A 140 13.07 -8.28 -0.41
C VAL A 140 13.43 -9.59 0.28
N GLU A 141 13.78 -9.52 1.55
CA GLU A 141 13.92 -10.67 2.43
C GLU A 141 12.58 -10.85 3.16
N TRP A 142 12.07 -12.06 3.22
CA TRP A 142 10.74 -12.28 3.73
C TRP A 142 10.58 -13.65 4.38
N SER A 143 9.57 -13.76 5.23
CA SER A 143 9.19 -14.96 5.96
C SER A 143 7.68 -15.06 6.09
N THR A 144 7.16 -16.28 6.16
CA THR A 144 5.74 -16.57 6.44
C THR A 144 5.54 -17.26 7.78
N ASP A 145 6.60 -17.53 8.53
CA ASP A 145 6.60 -18.32 9.75
C ASP A 145 7.28 -17.61 10.95
N GLY A 146 7.27 -16.30 10.95
CA GLY A 146 7.88 -15.50 12.03
C GLY A 146 9.41 -15.56 12.01
N TRP A 147 10.00 -15.55 10.84
CA TRP A 147 11.46 -15.55 10.58
C TRP A 147 12.18 -16.85 10.98
N LYS A 148 11.45 -17.94 11.14
CA LYS A 148 12.06 -19.28 11.30
C LYS A 148 12.72 -19.74 10.00
N SER A 149 12.06 -19.48 8.88
CA SER A 149 12.63 -19.60 7.55
C SER A 149 12.77 -18.22 6.91
N LYS A 150 13.78 -18.04 6.08
CA LYS A 150 14.07 -16.78 5.40
C LYS A 150 14.17 -17.01 3.91
N HIS A 151 13.40 -16.23 3.17
CA HIS A 151 13.41 -16.21 1.71
C HIS A 151 13.95 -14.88 1.21
N ARG A 152 14.48 -14.86 0.00
CA ARG A 152 14.94 -13.66 -0.67
C ARG A 152 14.41 -13.61 -2.09
N THR A 153 13.82 -12.50 -2.46
CA THR A 153 13.33 -12.24 -3.82
C THR A 153 14.01 -10.97 -4.34
N THR A 154 14.73 -11.12 -5.45
CA THR A 154 15.32 -9.97 -6.14
C THR A 154 14.21 -9.15 -6.77
N ALA A 155 14.24 -7.84 -6.55
CA ALA A 155 13.34 -6.93 -7.21
C ALA A 155 13.83 -6.64 -8.63
N THR A 156 12.87 -6.43 -9.51
CA THR A 156 13.13 -6.02 -10.90
C THR A 156 12.89 -4.53 -11.04
N PHE A 157 13.80 -3.84 -11.68
CA PHE A 157 13.60 -2.44 -12.05
C PHE A 157 12.39 -2.34 -12.97
N THR A 158 11.42 -1.53 -12.60
CA THR A 158 10.16 -1.39 -13.33
C THR A 158 10.20 -0.16 -14.21
N ARG A 159 10.56 0.98 -13.62
CA ARG A 159 10.58 2.27 -14.31
C ARG A 159 11.27 3.33 -13.46
N ARG A 160 11.62 4.42 -14.08
CA ARG A 160 11.88 5.66 -13.36
C ARG A 160 10.54 6.26 -12.94
N HIS A 161 10.54 6.95 -11.82
CA HIS A 161 9.28 7.46 -11.26
C HIS A 161 8.53 8.42 -12.21
N TRP A 162 9.22 9.14 -13.07
CA TRP A 162 8.59 10.06 -14.05
C TRP A 162 8.07 9.38 -15.32
N ASP A 163 8.45 8.12 -15.59
CA ASP A 163 8.02 7.37 -16.79
C ASP A 163 6.56 6.93 -16.64
N GLN A 164 5.70 7.85 -16.21
CA GLN A 164 4.30 7.56 -15.96
C GLN A 164 3.45 7.93 -17.17
N SER A 165 2.27 7.30 -17.25
CA SER A 165 1.33 7.64 -18.31
C SER A 165 0.88 9.09 -18.20
N GLU A 166 0.55 9.72 -19.32
CA GLU A 166 0.02 11.08 -19.43
C GLU A 166 -1.22 11.38 -18.55
N LEU A 167 -1.79 10.35 -17.95
CA LEU A 167 -2.95 10.42 -17.06
C LEU A 167 -2.56 10.52 -15.57
N SER A 168 -1.28 10.48 -15.26
CA SER A 168 -0.80 10.64 -13.89
C SER A 168 -0.92 12.09 -13.44
N ASN A 169 -1.38 12.28 -12.20
CA ASN A 169 -1.34 13.58 -11.52
C ASN A 169 0.06 13.96 -11.02
N ALA A 170 1.08 13.26 -11.43
CA ALA A 170 2.45 13.52 -11.00
C ALA A 170 2.80 14.98 -11.26
N ARG A 171 2.80 15.76 -10.21
CA ARG A 171 3.19 17.19 -10.24
C ARG A 171 4.68 17.38 -10.43
N ASN A 172 5.43 16.32 -10.21
CA ASN A 172 6.88 16.41 -10.17
C ASN A 172 7.52 15.21 -10.85
N PRO A 173 8.00 15.36 -12.07
CA PRO A 173 8.87 14.38 -12.65
C PRO A 173 10.08 14.23 -11.72
N ASN A 174 10.61 13.06 -11.64
CA ASN A 174 11.69 12.66 -10.77
C ASN A 174 12.94 13.54 -10.88
N GLN A 175 12.91 14.69 -10.26
CA GLN A 175 14.10 15.55 -10.15
C GLN A 175 15.18 14.96 -9.21
N TYR A 176 14.87 13.87 -8.51
CA TYR A 176 15.76 13.23 -7.52
C TYR A 176 16.28 11.87 -7.97
N GLY A 177 15.99 11.46 -9.18
CA GLY A 177 16.53 10.20 -9.71
C GLY A 177 15.98 8.94 -9.03
N VAL A 178 14.72 8.93 -8.60
CA VAL A 178 14.10 7.77 -7.94
C VAL A 178 13.73 6.69 -8.95
N GLY A 179 14.21 5.48 -8.74
CA GLY A 179 13.80 4.29 -9.48
C GLY A 179 12.69 3.53 -8.76
N VAL A 180 11.76 2.97 -9.53
CA VAL A 180 10.71 2.10 -9.01
C VAL A 180 11.05 0.65 -9.35
N TRP A 181 11.06 -0.19 -8.32
CA TRP A 181 11.39 -1.60 -8.40
C TRP A 181 10.20 -2.43 -7.90
N THR A 182 10.05 -3.63 -8.40
CA THR A 182 9.00 -4.54 -7.95
C THR A 182 9.57 -5.91 -7.62
N ALA A 183 9.26 -6.41 -6.44
CA ALA A 183 9.48 -7.79 -6.02
C ALA A 183 8.14 -8.52 -5.92
N ARG A 184 8.07 -9.75 -6.39
CA ARG A 184 6.86 -10.59 -6.33
C ARG A 184 7.10 -11.73 -5.37
N LEU A 185 6.61 -11.61 -4.14
CA LEU A 185 6.77 -12.62 -3.10
C LEU A 185 5.75 -13.74 -3.31
N ARG A 186 6.22 -14.94 -3.55
CA ARG A 186 5.36 -16.12 -3.73
C ARG A 186 5.16 -16.79 -2.38
N ILE A 187 4.14 -16.38 -1.64
CA ILE A 187 3.90 -16.82 -0.27
C ILE A 187 3.12 -18.14 -0.17
N GLY A 188 2.77 -18.76 -1.30
CA GLY A 188 2.01 -19.99 -1.33
C GLY A 188 0.63 -19.84 -0.69
N GLU A 189 0.29 -20.71 0.24
CA GLU A 189 -0.99 -20.67 0.97
C GLU A 189 -0.95 -19.79 2.23
N ALA A 190 0.19 -19.21 2.56
CA ALA A 190 0.33 -18.39 3.75
C ALA A 190 -0.57 -17.14 3.71
N TYR A 191 -1.11 -16.74 4.87
CA TYR A 191 -1.91 -15.54 5.06
C TYR A 191 -1.15 -14.39 5.72
N ARG A 192 0.08 -14.67 6.13
CA ARG A 192 0.97 -13.68 6.75
C ARG A 192 2.31 -13.70 6.06
N VAL A 193 2.84 -12.55 5.79
CA VAL A 193 4.22 -12.36 5.35
C VAL A 193 4.81 -11.19 6.13
N GLU A 194 6.01 -11.40 6.62
CA GLU A 194 6.86 -10.36 7.19
C GLU A 194 8.01 -10.15 6.23
N TYR A 195 8.39 -8.92 5.97
CA TYR A 195 9.47 -8.65 5.04
C TYR A 195 10.28 -7.42 5.39
N ALA A 196 11.51 -7.39 4.90
CA ALA A 196 12.42 -6.27 4.93
C ALA A 196 12.94 -5.98 3.53
N ILE A 197 13.10 -4.72 3.19
CA ILE A 197 13.67 -4.30 1.92
C ILE A 197 15.17 -4.13 2.11
N VAL A 198 15.93 -4.70 1.19
CA VAL A 198 17.40 -4.60 1.16
C VAL A 198 17.78 -3.95 -0.17
N ALA A 199 18.44 -2.81 -0.11
CA ALA A 199 18.94 -2.12 -1.29
C ALA A 199 20.40 -1.75 -1.09
N GLN A 200 21.20 -1.95 -2.12
CA GLN A 200 22.57 -1.44 -2.20
C GLN A 200 22.49 -0.14 -3.00
N VAL A 201 22.77 0.95 -2.32
CA VAL A 201 22.82 2.31 -2.87
C VAL A 201 24.26 2.77 -2.70
N ASP A 202 24.91 3.15 -3.78
CA ASP A 202 26.29 3.69 -3.79
C ASP A 202 26.30 5.15 -3.35
#